data_49f488cd862b2fd75a90dfea21f9ecb6
#
_entry.id   49f488cd862b2fd75a90dfea21f9ecb6
#
_cell.length_a   1.000
_cell.length_b   1.000
_cell.length_c   1.000
_cell.angle_alpha   90.00
_cell.angle_beta   90.00
_cell.angle_gamma   90.00
#
_symmetry.space_group_name_H-M   'P 1'
#
loop_
_entity.id
_entity.type
_entity.pdbx_description
1 polymer ?
#
loop_
_entity_poly.entity_id
_entity_poly.type
_entity_poly.pdbx_seq_one_letter_code
_entity_poly.pdbx_strand_id
1 'polypeptide(L)'
;MTERLRPFGLAAGAVLTLLAALAAAPAANAASSAWQTSAEAKVRLISASEAVGSDRTVRLGLHFKLTDGWKTYWRTPGDAGYPAKIDWSGSSNLRSASILWPVPHRFQLFGLETFGYADEVVLPIDAVVADPSAPARLQAKVKYLVCEKTCIPHTAKLSMTLPAGGSEASQQAHLINRYRTRVPGEGASAGLDLASVRLTETGETPRLRVIAEANPPFETPDVIVEGLKQTQFAKPDVTLKDDGRRAVLRMRGARGPTAEGDLAGREIRLTVFDGARGLERTVTLNPGAGDTGSLAGWTGPGDLPLIDSDLTLAGAAGALGLALLGGLILNLMPC
;
A
#
# COMPACT_ATOMS: atom_id res chain seq x y z
N MET A 1 -42.95 -8.76 80.65
CA MET A 1 -41.94 -7.79 80.18
C MET A 1 -41.06 -8.54 79.20
N THR A 2 -41.37 -8.45 77.92
CA THR A 2 -40.61 -9.10 76.82
C THR A 2 -40.22 -8.06 75.86
N GLU A 3 -38.92 -7.67 75.89
CA GLU A 3 -38.31 -6.74 74.98
C GLU A 3 -38.02 -7.45 73.66
N ARG A 4 -38.51 -6.89 72.53
CA ARG A 4 -38.25 -7.34 71.16
C ARG A 4 -36.99 -6.64 70.62
N LEU A 5 -35.93 -7.40 70.46
CA LEU A 5 -34.72 -6.97 69.66
C LEU A 5 -35.07 -6.89 68.19
N ARG A 6 -34.86 -5.72 67.58
CA ARG A 6 -35.00 -5.47 66.17
C ARG A 6 -33.67 -5.84 65.42
N PRO A 7 -33.71 -6.47 64.26
CA PRO A 7 -32.51 -6.75 63.49
C PRO A 7 -32.15 -5.52 62.59
N PHE A 8 -31.11 -4.78 62.97
CA PHE A 8 -30.44 -3.77 62.14
C PHE A 8 -29.12 -4.36 61.69
N GLY A 9 -29.13 -5.20 60.66
CA GLY A 9 -27.86 -5.80 60.23
C GLY A 9 -27.75 -6.20 58.76
N LEU A 10 -28.81 -6.09 57.96
CA LEU A 10 -28.81 -6.68 56.60
C LEU A 10 -28.69 -5.64 55.46
N ALA A 11 -28.73 -4.34 55.72
CA ALA A 11 -28.69 -3.33 54.67
C ALA A 11 -27.27 -2.83 54.33
N ALA A 12 -26.28 -3.03 55.19
CA ALA A 12 -24.90 -2.54 54.97
C ALA A 12 -24.07 -3.47 54.06
N GLY A 13 -24.41 -4.77 54.00
CA GLY A 13 -23.67 -5.75 53.17
C GLY A 13 -23.95 -5.67 51.67
N ALA A 14 -25.15 -5.24 51.28
CA ALA A 14 -25.55 -5.17 49.86
C ALA A 14 -24.97 -3.98 49.08
N VAL A 15 -24.65 -2.89 49.79
CA VAL A 15 -24.08 -1.69 49.17
C VAL A 15 -22.56 -1.85 48.87
N LEU A 16 -21.84 -2.63 49.71
CA LEU A 16 -20.40 -2.87 49.50
C LEU A 16 -20.14 -3.84 48.34
N THR A 17 -21.02 -4.78 48.05
CA THR A 17 -20.89 -5.71 46.92
C THR A 17 -21.23 -5.05 45.57
N LEU A 18 -22.09 -4.04 45.55
CA LEU A 18 -22.42 -3.31 44.32
C LEU A 18 -21.29 -2.34 43.87
N LEU A 19 -20.51 -1.79 44.81
CA LEU A 19 -19.35 -0.94 44.49
C LEU A 19 -18.13 -1.73 43.96
N ALA A 20 -17.99 -3.00 44.34
CA ALA A 20 -16.89 -3.85 43.84
C ALA A 20 -17.12 -4.33 42.40
N ALA A 21 -18.35 -4.36 41.91
CA ALA A 21 -18.69 -4.79 40.55
C ALA A 21 -18.45 -3.66 39.48
N LEU A 22 -18.31 -2.40 39.88
CA LEU A 22 -18.03 -1.28 38.96
C LEU A 22 -16.55 -1.12 38.62
N ALA A 23 -15.64 -1.82 39.28
CA ALA A 23 -14.18 -1.68 39.05
C ALA A 23 -13.60 -2.63 37.98
N ALA A 24 -14.40 -3.55 37.44
CA ALA A 24 -13.98 -4.42 36.34
C ALA A 24 -14.47 -3.89 34.99
N ALA A 25 -14.15 -2.62 34.70
CA ALA A 25 -14.17 -2.20 33.30
C ALA A 25 -13.11 -3.04 32.57
N PRO A 26 -13.47 -3.75 31.46
CA PRO A 26 -12.47 -4.48 30.67
C PRO A 26 -11.37 -3.49 30.32
N ALA A 27 -10.14 -3.80 30.68
CA ALA A 27 -8.99 -3.01 30.27
C ALA A 27 -9.10 -2.87 28.74
N ALA A 28 -9.39 -1.68 28.27
CA ALA A 28 -9.40 -1.38 26.85
C ALA A 28 -8.05 -1.88 26.33
N ASN A 29 -8.05 -2.81 25.36
CA ASN A 29 -6.83 -3.37 24.79
C ASN A 29 -5.87 -2.23 24.47
N ALA A 30 -4.85 -2.02 25.32
CA ALA A 30 -3.88 -0.94 25.17
C ALA A 30 -3.21 -0.99 23.80
N ALA A 31 -3.12 -2.20 23.23
CA ALA A 31 -2.43 -2.50 21.97
C ALA A 31 -3.27 -2.31 20.70
N SER A 32 -4.49 -1.76 20.77
CA SER A 32 -5.30 -1.47 19.58
C SER A 32 -6.28 -0.32 19.81
N SER A 33 -6.46 0.53 18.78
CA SER A 33 -7.57 1.48 18.75
C SER A 33 -8.89 0.77 18.43
N ALA A 34 -10.01 1.45 18.67
CA ALA A 34 -11.28 1.05 18.10
C ALA A 34 -11.20 1.06 16.55
N TRP A 35 -12.02 0.21 15.91
CA TRP A 35 -12.22 0.26 14.48
C TRP A 35 -12.99 1.51 14.07
N GLN A 36 -12.48 2.23 13.10
CA GLN A 36 -13.29 3.18 12.33
C GLN A 36 -13.81 2.49 11.09
N THR A 37 -15.13 2.44 10.94
CA THR A 37 -15.82 1.65 9.90
C THR A 37 -16.53 2.59 8.93
N SER A 38 -16.39 2.31 7.64
CA SER A 38 -17.20 2.82 6.54
C SER A 38 -17.84 1.65 5.80
N ALA A 39 -18.59 1.92 4.73
CA ALA A 39 -19.16 0.88 3.89
C ALA A 39 -18.07 0.08 3.15
N GLU A 40 -16.96 0.73 2.81
CA GLU A 40 -15.90 0.23 1.94
C GLU A 40 -14.73 -0.39 2.72
N ALA A 41 -14.51 0.08 3.96
CA ALA A 41 -13.34 -0.32 4.73
C ALA A 41 -13.53 -0.16 6.24
N LYS A 42 -12.78 -0.97 6.99
CA LYS A 42 -12.53 -0.76 8.42
C LYS A 42 -11.04 -0.48 8.60
N VAL A 43 -10.71 0.49 9.44
CA VAL A 43 -9.33 0.85 9.73
C VAL A 43 -9.13 1.04 11.23
N ARG A 44 -7.99 0.58 11.75
CA ARG A 44 -7.56 0.78 13.14
C ARG A 44 -6.04 0.88 13.26
N LEU A 45 -5.57 1.43 14.36
CA LEU A 45 -4.18 1.40 14.77
C LEU A 45 -3.96 0.21 15.72
N ILE A 46 -2.87 -0.52 15.54
CA ILE A 46 -2.49 -1.67 16.39
C ILE A 46 -1.03 -1.56 16.80
N SER A 47 -0.67 -2.15 17.93
CA SER A 47 0.71 -2.23 18.43
C SER A 47 1.14 -3.69 18.56
N ALA A 48 2.42 -3.97 18.32
CA ALA A 48 3.02 -5.27 18.55
C ALA A 48 3.31 -5.56 20.03
N SER A 49 3.33 -4.53 20.87
CA SER A 49 3.54 -4.65 22.33
C SER A 49 2.39 -4.03 23.11
N GLU A 50 2.18 -4.51 24.34
CA GLU A 50 1.16 -4.00 25.26
C GLU A 50 1.57 -2.66 25.88
N ALA A 51 2.88 -2.35 25.91
CA ALA A 51 3.46 -1.12 26.45
C ALA A 51 4.57 -0.58 25.54
N VAL A 52 5.12 0.56 25.90
CA VAL A 52 6.20 1.24 25.14
C VAL A 52 7.47 0.38 25.08
N GLY A 53 7.80 -0.35 26.14
CA GLY A 53 9.01 -1.14 26.25
C GLY A 53 10.22 -0.30 26.67
N SER A 54 11.39 -0.95 26.69
CA SER A 54 12.69 -0.32 27.00
C SER A 54 13.35 0.33 25.77
N ASP A 55 12.97 -0.12 24.59
CA ASP A 55 13.50 0.37 23.33
C ASP A 55 12.83 1.67 22.91
N ARG A 56 13.54 2.52 22.16
CA ARG A 56 12.96 3.74 21.61
C ARG A 56 12.00 3.48 20.44
N THR A 57 12.03 2.27 19.87
CA THR A 57 11.20 1.93 18.70
C THR A 57 10.06 1.02 19.10
N VAL A 58 8.84 1.52 18.88
CA VAL A 58 7.60 0.77 19.05
C VAL A 58 7.10 0.34 17.66
N ARG A 59 6.80 -0.95 17.52
CA ARG A 59 6.26 -1.49 16.26
C ARG A 59 4.74 -1.37 16.26
N LEU A 60 4.24 -0.53 15.38
CA LEU A 60 2.81 -0.31 15.18
C LEU A 60 2.37 -0.89 13.83
N GLY A 61 1.07 -0.88 13.59
CA GLY A 61 0.48 -1.21 12.30
C GLY A 61 -0.80 -0.42 12.05
N LEU A 62 -0.96 0.08 10.83
CA LEU A 62 -2.23 0.59 10.34
C LEU A 62 -2.95 -0.57 9.65
N HIS A 63 -3.99 -1.08 10.29
CA HIS A 63 -4.70 -2.29 9.88
C HIS A 63 -5.98 -1.93 9.12
N PHE A 64 -6.03 -2.32 7.85
CA PHE A 64 -7.19 -2.21 6.99
C PHE A 64 -7.86 -3.56 6.81
N LYS A 65 -9.19 -3.58 6.85
CA LYS A 65 -10.04 -4.63 6.28
C LYS A 65 -10.93 -3.97 5.26
N LEU A 66 -10.80 -4.37 4.02
CA LEU A 66 -11.53 -3.83 2.88
C LEU A 66 -12.75 -4.70 2.60
N THR A 67 -13.84 -4.08 2.19
CA THR A 67 -15.01 -4.80 1.69
C THR A 67 -14.65 -5.44 0.34
N ASP A 68 -15.24 -6.56 0.02
CA ASP A 68 -14.99 -7.29 -1.23
C ASP A 68 -15.05 -6.36 -2.47
N GLY A 69 -14.07 -6.50 -3.36
CA GLY A 69 -13.89 -5.67 -4.54
C GLY A 69 -13.16 -4.34 -4.29
N TRP A 70 -13.13 -3.82 -3.05
CA TRP A 70 -12.49 -2.57 -2.72
C TRP A 70 -10.98 -2.73 -2.52
N LYS A 71 -10.21 -1.68 -2.87
CA LYS A 71 -8.74 -1.64 -2.81
C LYS A 71 -8.28 -0.35 -2.16
N THR A 72 -7.12 -0.40 -1.49
CA THR A 72 -6.37 0.79 -1.06
C THR A 72 -4.97 0.77 -1.69
N TYR A 73 -4.25 1.88 -1.63
CA TYR A 73 -3.09 2.12 -2.47
C TYR A 73 -1.76 1.90 -1.75
N TRP A 74 -0.78 1.45 -2.52
CA TRP A 74 0.62 1.39 -2.13
C TRP A 74 1.25 2.78 -2.19
N ARG A 75 2.51 2.93 -1.69
CA ARG A 75 3.22 4.22 -1.65
C ARG A 75 3.33 4.90 -3.02
N THR A 76 3.48 4.12 -4.07
CA THR A 76 3.42 4.55 -5.46
C THR A 76 2.19 3.91 -6.09
N PRO A 77 1.10 4.66 -6.24
CA PRO A 77 -0.20 4.08 -6.59
C PRO A 77 -0.31 3.65 -8.06
N GLY A 78 0.64 4.03 -8.93
CA GLY A 78 0.56 3.85 -10.37
C GLY A 78 -0.15 5.02 -11.06
N ASP A 79 -1.00 4.73 -12.05
CA ASP A 79 -1.67 5.72 -12.90
C ASP A 79 -2.71 6.55 -12.17
N ALA A 80 -3.27 6.04 -11.08
CA ALA A 80 -4.34 6.69 -10.33
C ALA A 80 -4.27 6.40 -8.84
N GLY A 81 -4.84 7.31 -8.03
CA GLY A 81 -4.96 7.14 -6.59
C GLY A 81 -3.89 7.87 -5.78
N TYR A 82 -3.90 7.66 -4.48
CA TYR A 82 -2.87 8.14 -3.55
C TYR A 82 -2.75 7.22 -2.33
N PRO A 83 -1.52 7.13 -1.76
CA PRO A 83 -1.26 6.29 -0.60
C PRO A 83 -1.86 6.85 0.68
N ALA A 84 -2.02 5.99 1.69
CA ALA A 84 -2.37 6.42 3.03
C ALA A 84 -1.32 7.38 3.61
N LYS A 85 -1.78 8.49 4.22
CA LYS A 85 -0.94 9.46 4.91
C LYS A 85 -1.44 9.62 6.34
N ILE A 86 -0.52 9.67 7.29
CA ILE A 86 -0.84 9.80 8.71
C ILE A 86 -0.28 11.12 9.23
N ASP A 87 -1.16 11.91 9.82
CA ASP A 87 -0.80 13.08 10.60
C ASP A 87 -0.82 12.70 12.09
N TRP A 88 0.32 12.83 12.75
CA TRP A 88 0.54 12.47 14.15
C TRP A 88 0.58 13.68 15.09
N SER A 89 0.21 14.86 14.62
CA SER A 89 0.39 16.14 15.34
C SER A 89 -0.27 16.19 16.72
N GLY A 90 -1.30 15.36 16.96
CA GLY A 90 -1.96 15.25 18.26
C GLY A 90 -1.32 14.29 19.26
N SER A 91 -0.23 13.61 18.89
CA SER A 91 0.42 12.60 19.71
C SER A 91 1.35 13.21 20.75
N SER A 92 1.52 12.51 21.88
CA SER A 92 2.55 12.85 22.88
C SER A 92 3.51 11.68 23.07
N ASN A 93 4.76 11.97 23.38
CA ASN A 93 5.88 11.03 23.48
C ASN A 93 6.15 10.28 22.15
N LEU A 94 5.83 10.86 21.01
CA LEU A 94 6.14 10.36 19.69
C LEU A 94 7.12 11.33 19.00
N ARG A 95 8.31 10.86 18.64
CA ARG A 95 9.35 11.66 17.96
C ARG A 95 9.20 11.57 16.44
N SER A 96 8.99 10.37 15.92
CA SER A 96 8.77 10.11 14.49
C SER A 96 8.03 8.79 14.30
N ALA A 97 7.38 8.65 13.14
CA ALA A 97 6.77 7.39 12.74
C ALA A 97 6.85 7.26 11.21
N SER A 98 7.31 6.09 10.74
CA SER A 98 7.50 5.79 9.33
C SER A 98 6.70 4.57 8.92
N ILE A 99 5.89 4.70 7.89
CA ILE A 99 5.14 3.57 7.30
C ILE A 99 6.11 2.71 6.49
N LEU A 100 6.08 1.42 6.73
CA LEU A 100 6.70 0.41 5.89
C LEU A 100 5.64 -0.16 4.95
N TRP A 101 6.04 -0.42 3.70
CA TRP A 101 5.10 -0.78 2.65
C TRP A 101 5.32 -2.23 2.22
N PRO A 102 4.46 -3.18 2.63
CA PRO A 102 4.50 -4.55 2.13
C PRO A 102 4.42 -4.60 0.61
N VAL A 103 4.88 -5.69 0.00
CA VAL A 103 4.73 -5.94 -1.44
C VAL A 103 3.26 -5.72 -1.83
N PRO A 104 2.98 -4.88 -2.86
CA PRO A 104 1.63 -4.64 -3.33
C PRO A 104 1.17 -5.70 -4.33
N HIS A 105 -0.11 -5.67 -4.66
CA HIS A 105 -0.65 -6.29 -5.87
C HIS A 105 -0.77 -5.26 -6.99
N ARG A 106 -0.60 -5.72 -8.24
CA ARG A 106 -0.90 -4.94 -9.43
C ARG A 106 -2.37 -5.15 -9.79
N PHE A 107 -3.08 -4.06 -9.99
CA PHE A 107 -4.49 -4.07 -10.42
C PHE A 107 -4.63 -3.32 -11.73
N GLN A 108 -5.60 -3.74 -12.53
CA GLN A 108 -6.06 -2.97 -13.67
C GLN A 108 -7.46 -2.44 -13.38
N LEU A 109 -7.65 -1.13 -13.55
CA LEU A 109 -8.92 -0.45 -13.36
C LEU A 109 -9.13 0.52 -14.52
N PHE A 110 -10.14 0.29 -15.36
CA PHE A 110 -10.44 1.11 -16.54
C PHE A 110 -9.25 1.36 -17.49
N GLY A 111 -8.41 0.35 -17.68
CA GLY A 111 -7.20 0.45 -18.50
C GLY A 111 -6.00 1.10 -17.79
N LEU A 112 -6.18 1.58 -16.56
CA LEU A 112 -5.11 2.14 -15.72
C LEU A 112 -4.46 1.04 -14.88
N GLU A 113 -3.15 1.07 -14.75
CA GLU A 113 -2.41 0.21 -13.83
C GLU A 113 -2.27 0.88 -12.47
N THR A 114 -2.65 0.16 -11.41
CA THR A 114 -2.53 0.66 -10.04
C THR A 114 -1.89 -0.39 -9.14
N PHE A 115 -1.24 0.09 -8.08
CA PHE A 115 -0.59 -0.76 -7.08
C PHE A 115 -1.22 -0.53 -5.71
N GLY A 116 -1.54 -1.62 -5.03
CA GLY A 116 -2.21 -1.50 -3.74
C GLY A 116 -2.53 -2.85 -3.09
N TYR A 117 -3.58 -2.85 -2.29
CA TYR A 117 -3.99 -3.99 -1.48
C TYR A 117 -5.49 -4.17 -1.53
N ALA A 118 -5.94 -5.42 -1.51
CA ALA A 118 -7.33 -5.84 -1.36
C ALA A 118 -7.51 -6.63 -0.06
N ASP A 119 -8.73 -6.89 0.31
CA ASP A 119 -9.14 -7.72 1.45
C ASP A 119 -8.61 -7.22 2.80
N GLU A 120 -7.43 -7.63 3.20
CA GLU A 120 -6.79 -7.27 4.46
C GLU A 120 -5.33 -6.88 4.24
N VAL A 121 -4.93 -5.74 4.82
CA VAL A 121 -3.52 -5.35 4.90
C VAL A 121 -3.22 -4.68 6.23
N VAL A 122 -2.03 -4.95 6.75
CA VAL A 122 -1.42 -4.13 7.78
C VAL A 122 -0.23 -3.41 7.17
N LEU A 123 -0.21 -2.09 7.23
CA LEU A 123 0.97 -1.29 6.93
C LEU A 123 1.76 -1.18 8.24
N PRO A 124 2.91 -1.87 8.37
CA PRO A 124 3.73 -1.77 9.57
C PRO A 124 4.27 -0.35 9.71
N ILE A 125 4.44 0.10 10.94
CA ILE A 125 4.95 1.44 11.26
C ILE A 125 6.04 1.30 12.30
N ASP A 126 7.21 1.87 12.03
CA ASP A 126 8.26 2.07 13.02
C ASP A 126 8.06 3.44 13.67
N ALA A 127 7.65 3.44 14.93
CA ALA A 127 7.39 4.63 15.72
C ALA A 127 8.52 4.81 16.74
N VAL A 128 9.18 5.96 16.74
CA VAL A 128 10.25 6.30 17.68
C VAL A 128 9.67 7.19 18.78
N VAL A 129 9.74 6.72 20.02
CA VAL A 129 9.33 7.51 21.21
C VAL A 129 10.45 8.41 21.68
N ALA A 130 10.09 9.53 22.31
CA ALA A 130 11.03 10.47 22.89
C ALA A 130 11.64 9.91 24.20
N ASP A 131 10.79 9.34 25.05
CA ASP A 131 11.14 8.75 26.35
C ASP A 131 10.48 7.37 26.49
N PRO A 132 11.27 6.27 26.50
CA PRO A 132 10.74 4.93 26.66
C PRO A 132 10.20 4.64 28.09
N SER A 133 10.54 5.45 29.09
CA SER A 133 10.04 5.34 30.45
C SER A 133 8.68 5.99 30.67
N ALA A 134 8.17 6.73 29.69
CA ALA A 134 6.90 7.44 29.75
C ALA A 134 5.84 6.81 28.83
N PRO A 135 4.53 6.93 29.15
CA PRO A 135 3.48 6.44 28.26
C PRO A 135 3.46 7.23 26.94
N ALA A 136 3.10 6.53 25.84
CA ALA A 136 2.91 7.12 24.53
C ALA A 136 1.41 7.25 24.20
N ARG A 137 0.93 8.48 24.04
CA ARG A 137 -0.43 8.71 23.55
C ARG A 137 -0.37 8.99 22.04
N LEU A 138 -0.92 8.08 21.28
CA LEU A 138 -0.89 8.11 19.81
C LEU A 138 -2.24 8.60 19.28
N GLN A 139 -2.20 9.65 18.48
CA GLN A 139 -3.35 10.20 17.77
C GLN A 139 -2.99 10.26 16.28
N ALA A 140 -3.62 9.39 15.49
CA ALA A 140 -3.35 9.27 14.06
C ALA A 140 -4.56 9.78 13.27
N LYS A 141 -4.39 10.88 12.54
CA LYS A 141 -5.36 11.32 11.53
C LYS A 141 -4.93 10.77 10.18
N VAL A 142 -5.58 9.70 9.75
CA VAL A 142 -5.23 8.94 8.56
C VAL A 142 -6.10 9.40 7.40
N LYS A 143 -5.47 9.94 6.34
CA LYS A 143 -6.12 10.20 5.05
C LYS A 143 -5.77 9.06 4.10
N TYR A 144 -6.76 8.43 3.50
CA TYR A 144 -6.58 7.31 2.58
C TYR A 144 -7.66 7.29 1.51
N LEU A 145 -7.39 6.59 0.44
CA LEU A 145 -8.31 6.40 -0.68
C LEU A 145 -8.65 4.93 -0.80
N VAL A 146 -9.92 4.62 -1.00
CA VAL A 146 -10.39 3.30 -1.37
C VAL A 146 -11.14 3.37 -2.69
N CYS A 147 -10.93 2.38 -3.56
CA CYS A 147 -11.53 2.34 -4.88
C CYS A 147 -12.03 0.94 -5.22
N GLU A 148 -13.19 0.89 -5.86
CA GLU A 148 -13.70 -0.26 -6.60
C GLU A 148 -13.99 0.21 -8.04
N LYS A 149 -15.19 0.65 -8.34
CA LYS A 149 -15.56 1.38 -9.59
C LYS A 149 -15.47 2.88 -9.41
N THR A 150 -15.60 3.36 -8.20
CA THR A 150 -15.48 4.75 -7.80
C THR A 150 -14.44 4.86 -6.70
N CYS A 151 -13.70 5.96 -6.67
CA CYS A 151 -12.72 6.23 -5.63
C CYS A 151 -13.29 7.16 -4.57
N ILE A 152 -13.27 6.73 -3.31
CA ILE A 152 -13.83 7.46 -2.17
C ILE A 152 -12.70 7.83 -1.21
N PRO A 153 -12.45 9.14 -1.00
CA PRO A 153 -11.49 9.60 -0.02
C PRO A 153 -12.05 9.50 1.40
N HIS A 154 -11.26 8.97 2.31
CA HIS A 154 -11.61 8.85 3.72
C HIS A 154 -10.62 9.55 4.62
N THR A 155 -11.11 9.94 5.79
CA THR A 155 -10.28 10.41 6.91
C THR A 155 -10.69 9.67 8.17
N ALA A 156 -9.78 8.88 8.72
CA ALA A 156 -9.95 8.20 10.01
C ALA A 156 -9.21 8.94 11.11
N LYS A 157 -9.84 9.02 12.30
CA LYS A 157 -9.21 9.53 13.53
C LYS A 157 -9.07 8.38 14.51
N LEU A 158 -7.85 7.91 14.70
CA LEU A 158 -7.53 6.74 15.51
C LEU A 158 -6.74 7.20 16.73
N SER A 159 -7.05 6.67 17.91
CA SER A 159 -6.33 6.97 19.14
C SER A 159 -6.02 5.69 19.91
N MET A 160 -4.82 5.64 20.48
CA MET A 160 -4.34 4.53 21.30
C MET A 160 -3.35 5.08 22.33
N THR A 161 -3.35 4.53 23.53
CA THR A 161 -2.35 4.88 24.55
C THR A 161 -1.61 3.61 24.95
N LEU A 162 -0.30 3.63 24.79
CA LEU A 162 0.58 2.59 25.29
C LEU A 162 1.13 3.05 26.65
N PRO A 163 0.92 2.30 27.72
CA PRO A 163 1.50 2.61 29.04
C PRO A 163 3.03 2.50 28.99
N ALA A 164 3.70 3.13 29.94
CA ALA A 164 5.09 2.79 30.23
C ALA A 164 5.14 1.37 30.79
N GLY A 165 6.23 0.64 30.50
CA GLY A 165 6.36 -0.74 30.99
C GLY A 165 7.12 -1.65 30.05
N GLY A 166 7.08 -2.94 30.30
CA GLY A 166 7.76 -3.96 29.49
C GLY A 166 7.19 -4.09 28.06
N SER A 167 7.99 -4.66 27.17
CA SER A 167 7.63 -4.88 25.76
C SER A 167 6.98 -6.24 25.52
N GLU A 168 6.08 -6.66 26.41
CA GLU A 168 5.34 -7.93 26.23
C GLU A 168 4.55 -7.89 24.92
N ALA A 169 4.58 -9.04 24.21
CA ALA A 169 3.93 -9.13 22.92
C ALA A 169 2.41 -9.03 23.06
N SER A 170 1.81 -8.17 22.29
CA SER A 170 0.35 -8.06 22.19
C SER A 170 -0.24 -9.18 21.33
N GLN A 171 -1.56 -9.35 21.38
CA GLN A 171 -2.28 -10.24 20.46
C GLN A 171 -2.11 -9.85 18.99
N GLN A 172 -1.71 -8.61 18.68
CA GLN A 172 -1.52 -8.09 17.32
C GLN A 172 -0.09 -8.30 16.80
N ALA A 173 0.83 -8.73 17.67
CA ALA A 173 2.25 -8.88 17.32
C ALA A 173 2.48 -9.80 16.11
N HIS A 174 1.81 -10.96 16.08
CA HIS A 174 1.93 -11.91 14.98
C HIS A 174 1.42 -11.32 13.66
N LEU A 175 0.31 -10.60 13.68
CA LEU A 175 -0.26 -9.97 12.51
C LEU A 175 0.66 -8.89 11.94
N ILE A 176 1.19 -8.01 12.79
CA ILE A 176 2.17 -6.98 12.37
C ILE A 176 3.43 -7.62 11.79
N ASN A 177 3.98 -8.65 12.46
CA ASN A 177 5.19 -9.33 12.00
C ASN A 177 4.98 -10.03 10.65
N ARG A 178 3.82 -10.65 10.42
CA ARG A 178 3.46 -11.27 9.14
C ARG A 178 3.53 -10.27 7.97
N TYR A 179 3.04 -9.05 8.16
CA TYR A 179 3.13 -8.03 7.12
C TYR A 179 4.50 -7.35 7.05
N ARG A 180 5.22 -7.30 8.17
CA ARG A 180 6.58 -6.79 8.19
C ARG A 180 7.55 -7.65 7.38
N THR A 181 7.39 -8.97 7.39
CA THR A 181 8.20 -9.87 6.55
C THR A 181 7.91 -9.76 5.06
N ARG A 182 6.81 -9.10 4.67
CA ARG A 182 6.46 -8.81 3.28
C ARG A 182 6.96 -7.45 2.79
N VAL A 183 7.58 -6.65 3.66
CA VAL A 183 8.20 -5.38 3.25
C VAL A 183 9.46 -5.70 2.44
N PRO A 184 9.57 -5.20 1.20
CA PRO A 184 10.76 -5.42 0.40
C PRO A 184 12.01 -4.92 1.12
N GLY A 185 13.04 -5.76 1.15
CA GLY A 185 14.36 -5.44 1.69
C GLY A 185 15.43 -5.53 0.61
N GLU A 186 16.67 -5.73 1.01
CA GLU A 186 17.79 -5.87 0.06
C GLU A 186 17.81 -7.20 -0.73
N GLY A 187 16.89 -8.10 -0.43
CA GLY A 187 16.62 -9.31 -1.21
C GLY A 187 17.13 -10.60 -0.59
N ALA A 188 18.25 -10.60 0.11
CA ALA A 188 18.86 -11.82 0.65
C ALA A 188 17.91 -12.64 1.55
N SER A 189 17.17 -11.97 2.45
CA SER A 189 16.19 -12.62 3.33
C SER A 189 14.94 -13.14 2.59
N ALA A 190 14.65 -12.60 1.40
CA ALA A 190 13.55 -13.02 0.55
C ALA A 190 13.98 -14.10 -0.47
N GLY A 191 15.26 -14.45 -0.51
CA GLY A 191 15.82 -15.34 -1.52
C GLY A 191 15.78 -14.75 -2.93
N LEU A 192 15.84 -13.42 -3.05
CA LEU A 192 15.82 -12.69 -4.32
C LEU A 192 17.12 -11.90 -4.51
N ASP A 193 17.61 -11.83 -5.73
CA ASP A 193 18.71 -10.95 -6.10
C ASP A 193 18.47 -10.27 -7.45
N LEU A 194 19.10 -9.10 -7.64
CA LEU A 194 19.03 -8.30 -8.84
C LEU A 194 20.34 -8.45 -9.61
N ALA A 195 20.32 -9.28 -10.65
CA ALA A 195 21.53 -9.60 -11.43
C ALA A 195 21.86 -8.49 -12.43
N SER A 196 20.87 -7.83 -13.06
CA SER A 196 21.12 -6.78 -14.06
C SER A 196 19.92 -5.90 -14.28
N VAL A 197 20.19 -4.60 -14.51
CA VAL A 197 19.20 -3.60 -14.97
C VAL A 197 19.81 -2.85 -16.15
N ARG A 198 19.14 -2.85 -17.28
CA ARG A 198 19.62 -2.22 -18.52
C ARG A 198 18.52 -1.44 -19.21
N LEU A 199 18.81 -0.20 -19.55
CA LEU A 199 18.00 0.60 -20.46
C LEU A 199 18.39 0.18 -21.89
N THR A 200 17.54 -0.55 -22.59
CA THR A 200 17.84 -1.12 -23.93
C THR A 200 17.46 -0.18 -25.05
N GLU A 201 16.51 0.70 -24.82
CA GLU A 201 16.11 1.78 -25.72
C GLU A 201 15.86 3.05 -24.91
N THR A 202 16.21 4.20 -25.50
CA THR A 202 15.94 5.54 -24.97
C THR A 202 14.88 6.24 -25.83
N GLY A 203 14.57 7.49 -25.56
CA GLY A 203 13.58 8.24 -26.32
C GLY A 203 12.17 8.22 -25.73
N GLU A 204 11.13 8.38 -26.56
CA GLU A 204 9.73 8.50 -26.11
C GLU A 204 9.15 7.19 -25.57
N THR A 205 9.60 6.07 -26.12
CA THR A 205 9.19 4.72 -25.70
C THR A 205 10.38 3.92 -25.17
N PRO A 206 10.93 4.29 -24.00
CA PRO A 206 12.10 3.63 -23.46
C PRO A 206 11.81 2.17 -23.13
N ARG A 207 12.82 1.32 -23.25
CA ARG A 207 12.70 -0.08 -22.87
C ARG A 207 13.68 -0.43 -21.77
N LEU A 208 13.17 -1.09 -20.73
CA LEU A 208 13.93 -1.52 -19.59
C LEU A 208 13.95 -3.04 -19.53
N ARG A 209 15.13 -3.62 -19.36
CA ARG A 209 15.32 -5.05 -19.09
C ARG A 209 15.88 -5.23 -17.69
N VAL A 210 15.17 -5.99 -16.89
CA VAL A 210 15.58 -6.40 -15.54
C VAL A 210 15.81 -7.91 -15.55
N ILE A 211 16.93 -8.36 -14.98
CA ILE A 211 17.22 -9.76 -14.73
C ILE A 211 17.31 -9.93 -13.22
N ALA A 212 16.46 -10.80 -12.70
CA ALA A 212 16.43 -11.15 -11.29
C ALA A 212 16.65 -12.65 -11.10
N GLU A 213 17.23 -13.03 -9.97
CA GLU A 213 17.46 -14.41 -9.57
C GLU A 213 16.71 -14.74 -8.29
N ALA A 214 16.29 -16.00 -8.13
CA ALA A 214 15.51 -16.43 -6.99
C ALA A 214 15.87 -17.83 -6.51
N ASN A 215 15.85 -17.99 -5.20
CA ASN A 215 15.89 -19.30 -4.52
C ASN A 215 14.97 -19.21 -3.27
N PRO A 216 13.82 -19.92 -3.25
CA PRO A 216 13.28 -20.84 -4.25
C PRO A 216 12.91 -20.15 -5.59
N PRO A 217 12.68 -20.92 -6.66
CA PRO A 217 12.35 -20.41 -7.98
C PRO A 217 11.17 -19.43 -7.97
N PHE A 218 11.10 -18.58 -9.00
CA PHE A 218 9.97 -17.69 -9.26
C PHE A 218 8.72 -18.45 -9.69
N GLU A 219 7.57 -17.96 -9.23
CA GLU A 219 6.25 -18.41 -9.69
C GLU A 219 5.61 -17.36 -10.62
N THR A 220 5.46 -16.13 -10.14
CA THR A 220 4.81 -15.03 -10.85
C THR A 220 5.53 -13.71 -10.59
N PRO A 221 6.80 -13.58 -11.02
CA PRO A 221 7.56 -12.37 -10.72
C PRO A 221 7.00 -11.14 -11.43
N ASP A 222 7.05 -10.02 -10.73
CA ASP A 222 6.70 -8.70 -11.24
C ASP A 222 7.72 -7.66 -10.77
N VAL A 223 7.68 -6.46 -11.37
CA VAL A 223 8.58 -5.37 -11.01
C VAL A 223 7.88 -4.01 -11.12
N ILE A 224 8.15 -3.14 -10.16
CA ILE A 224 7.69 -1.75 -10.16
C ILE A 224 8.91 -0.84 -10.24
N VAL A 225 8.81 0.19 -11.08
CA VAL A 225 9.84 1.22 -11.28
C VAL A 225 9.35 2.51 -10.65
N GLU A 226 10.16 3.11 -9.79
CA GLU A 226 9.87 4.37 -9.11
C GLU A 226 11.02 5.38 -9.32
N GLY A 227 10.73 6.67 -9.15
CA GLY A 227 11.76 7.72 -9.17
C GLY A 227 11.86 8.52 -10.47
N LEU A 228 11.15 8.13 -11.52
CA LEU A 228 11.11 8.86 -12.77
C LEU A 228 9.85 9.75 -12.84
N LYS A 229 10.07 11.03 -13.08
CA LYS A 229 8.98 11.97 -13.32
C LYS A 229 8.51 11.82 -14.77
N GLN A 230 7.19 11.77 -15.00
CA GLN A 230 6.60 11.72 -16.33
C GLN A 230 7.12 10.55 -17.20
N THR A 231 7.55 9.46 -16.57
CA THR A 231 7.92 8.23 -17.26
C THR A 231 7.41 7.06 -16.47
N GLN A 232 6.60 6.24 -17.09
CA GLN A 232 5.99 5.05 -16.52
C GLN A 232 6.40 3.83 -17.33
N PHE A 233 6.49 2.69 -16.67
CA PHE A 233 6.76 1.41 -17.30
C PHE A 233 5.57 0.49 -17.11
N ALA A 234 5.07 -0.04 -18.21
CA ALA A 234 3.97 -1.00 -18.23
C ALA A 234 4.36 -2.33 -17.56
N LYS A 235 3.38 -3.16 -17.31
CA LYS A 235 3.59 -4.51 -16.79
C LYS A 235 4.67 -5.24 -17.60
N PRO A 236 5.62 -5.93 -16.94
CA PRO A 236 6.69 -6.63 -17.63
C PRO A 236 6.17 -7.83 -18.44
N ASP A 237 6.79 -8.05 -19.58
CA ASP A 237 6.83 -9.35 -20.22
C ASP A 237 7.89 -10.21 -19.53
N VAL A 238 7.49 -11.36 -18.99
CA VAL A 238 8.31 -12.21 -18.14
C VAL A 238 8.70 -13.48 -18.86
N THR A 239 10.01 -13.75 -18.91
CA THR A 239 10.55 -15.03 -19.38
C THR A 239 11.32 -15.68 -18.24
N LEU A 240 10.86 -16.83 -17.77
CA LEU A 240 11.58 -17.65 -16.80
C LEU A 240 12.62 -18.51 -17.48
N LYS A 241 13.80 -18.64 -16.87
CA LYS A 241 14.94 -19.47 -17.29
C LYS A 241 15.48 -20.24 -16.08
N ASP A 242 16.32 -21.21 -16.35
CA ASP A 242 17.04 -21.98 -15.32
C ASP A 242 16.06 -22.58 -14.28
N ASP A 243 15.03 -23.28 -14.77
CA ASP A 243 13.95 -23.88 -13.98
C ASP A 243 13.27 -22.87 -13.02
N GLY A 244 13.04 -21.66 -13.53
CA GLY A 244 12.40 -20.58 -12.76
C GLY A 244 13.34 -19.84 -11.81
N ARG A 245 14.62 -20.17 -11.74
CA ARG A 245 15.60 -19.48 -10.86
C ARG A 245 16.01 -18.12 -11.38
N ARG A 246 15.79 -17.86 -12.66
CA ARG A 246 16.08 -16.58 -13.30
C ARG A 246 14.87 -16.05 -14.03
N ALA A 247 14.51 -14.81 -13.76
CA ALA A 247 13.47 -14.07 -14.47
C ALA A 247 14.09 -12.97 -15.33
N VAL A 248 13.70 -12.91 -16.60
CA VAL A 248 14.00 -11.78 -17.49
C VAL A 248 12.70 -11.01 -17.66
N LEU A 249 12.65 -9.82 -17.10
CA LEU A 249 11.49 -8.93 -17.10
C LEU A 249 11.78 -7.78 -18.09
N ARG A 250 10.98 -7.68 -19.15
CA ARG A 250 11.10 -6.64 -20.17
C ARG A 250 9.91 -5.71 -20.07
N MET A 251 10.19 -4.42 -19.97
CA MET A 251 9.15 -3.41 -19.83
C MET A 251 9.27 -2.38 -20.94
N ARG A 252 8.12 -1.97 -21.45
CA ARG A 252 7.99 -0.80 -22.33
C ARG A 252 7.63 0.39 -21.45
N GLY A 253 8.35 1.50 -21.63
CA GLY A 253 8.04 2.76 -20.99
C GLY A 253 7.28 3.70 -21.92
N ALA A 254 6.56 4.63 -21.31
CA ALA A 254 5.96 5.77 -21.99
C ALA A 254 6.42 7.04 -21.27
N ARG A 255 6.88 8.02 -22.03
CA ARG A 255 7.26 9.34 -21.52
C ARG A 255 6.13 10.31 -21.77
N GLY A 256 5.74 11.03 -20.72
CA GLY A 256 4.75 12.10 -20.84
C GLY A 256 5.33 13.32 -21.61
N PRO A 257 4.48 14.23 -22.08
CA PRO A 257 4.88 15.36 -22.91
C PRO A 257 5.81 16.36 -22.20
N THR A 258 5.86 16.33 -20.87
CA THR A 258 6.73 17.19 -20.04
C THR A 258 7.92 16.42 -19.45
N ALA A 259 8.20 15.20 -19.95
CA ALA A 259 9.35 14.43 -19.52
C ALA A 259 10.65 15.07 -20.03
N GLU A 260 11.50 15.51 -19.12
CA GLU A 260 12.74 16.22 -19.45
C GLU A 260 13.98 15.33 -19.28
N GLY A 261 14.98 15.59 -20.11
CA GLY A 261 16.31 15.00 -20.02
C GLY A 261 16.38 13.53 -20.45
N ASP A 262 17.59 12.98 -20.43
CA ASP A 262 17.84 11.57 -20.71
C ASP A 262 17.51 10.70 -19.48
N LEU A 263 17.11 9.47 -19.72
CA LEU A 263 16.93 8.45 -18.68
C LEU A 263 18.27 7.81 -18.28
N ALA A 264 19.26 7.84 -19.17
CA ALA A 264 20.60 7.36 -18.86
C ALA A 264 21.23 8.16 -17.72
N GLY A 265 21.82 7.47 -16.76
CA GLY A 265 22.40 8.08 -15.56
C GLY A 265 21.39 8.45 -14.46
N ARG A 266 20.09 8.31 -14.70
CA ARG A 266 19.07 8.54 -13.65
C ARG A 266 19.06 7.41 -12.65
N GLU A 267 18.90 7.76 -11.37
CA GLU A 267 18.62 6.80 -10.32
C GLU A 267 17.13 6.45 -10.31
N ILE A 268 16.86 5.16 -10.25
CA ILE A 268 15.52 4.61 -10.08
C ILE A 268 15.50 3.67 -8.89
N ARG A 269 14.35 3.52 -8.27
CA ARG A 269 14.09 2.48 -7.30
C ARG A 269 13.29 1.37 -7.97
N LEU A 270 13.81 0.16 -7.88
CA LEU A 270 13.16 -1.05 -8.37
C LEU A 270 12.65 -1.88 -7.21
N THR A 271 11.39 -2.27 -7.28
CA THR A 271 10.81 -3.28 -6.39
C THR A 271 10.49 -4.50 -7.24
N VAL A 272 11.31 -5.56 -7.15
CA VAL A 272 11.05 -6.88 -7.75
C VAL A 272 10.36 -7.74 -6.71
N PHE A 273 9.29 -8.40 -7.09
CA PHE A 273 8.53 -9.22 -6.15
C PHE A 273 7.93 -10.46 -6.81
N ASP A 274 7.61 -11.46 -5.97
CA ASP A 274 7.00 -12.72 -6.36
C ASP A 274 6.12 -13.19 -5.20
N GLY A 275 4.81 -13.05 -5.36
CA GLY A 275 3.85 -13.24 -4.28
C GLY A 275 4.11 -12.29 -3.13
N ALA A 276 4.47 -12.83 -1.95
CA ALA A 276 4.76 -12.04 -0.75
C ALA A 276 6.25 -11.68 -0.58
N ARG A 277 7.14 -12.23 -1.41
CA ARG A 277 8.58 -11.96 -1.37
C ARG A 277 8.90 -10.69 -2.14
N GLY A 278 9.75 -9.84 -1.62
CA GLY A 278 10.11 -8.59 -2.28
C GLY A 278 11.58 -8.21 -2.06
N LEU A 279 12.16 -7.69 -3.13
CA LEU A 279 13.48 -7.06 -3.18
C LEU A 279 13.31 -5.62 -3.60
N GLU A 280 13.95 -4.69 -2.91
CA GLU A 280 14.00 -3.28 -3.30
C GLU A 280 15.44 -2.82 -3.43
N ARG A 281 15.78 -2.19 -4.56
CA ARG A 281 17.10 -1.57 -4.77
C ARG A 281 17.01 -0.27 -5.55
N THR A 282 17.84 0.68 -5.18
CA THR A 282 18.11 1.87 -5.99
C THR A 282 19.25 1.55 -6.93
N VAL A 283 19.06 1.81 -8.22
CA VAL A 283 20.04 1.55 -9.27
C VAL A 283 20.11 2.73 -10.23
N THR A 284 21.30 2.95 -10.82
CA THR A 284 21.49 3.91 -11.89
C THR A 284 21.20 3.25 -13.23
N LEU A 285 20.36 3.90 -14.05
CA LEU A 285 20.04 3.43 -15.40
C LEU A 285 21.24 3.57 -16.32
N ASN A 286 21.84 2.47 -16.72
CA ASN A 286 22.92 2.45 -17.68
C ASN A 286 22.40 1.98 -19.05
N PRO A 287 22.75 2.69 -20.14
CA PRO A 287 22.52 2.22 -21.50
C PRO A 287 23.21 0.86 -21.68
N GLY A 288 22.48 -0.12 -22.19
CA GLY A 288 23.04 -1.41 -22.57
C GLY A 288 22.98 -1.61 -24.05
N ALA A 289 23.91 -2.35 -24.64
CA ALA A 289 23.73 -2.86 -26.00
C ALA A 289 22.43 -3.68 -26.02
N GLY A 290 21.53 -3.32 -26.95
CA GLY A 290 20.28 -4.06 -27.12
C GLY A 290 20.58 -5.53 -27.28
N ASP A 291 19.79 -6.38 -26.62
CA ASP A 291 19.77 -7.79 -26.97
C ASP A 291 19.16 -7.85 -28.39
N THR A 292 19.98 -8.10 -29.39
CA THR A 292 19.55 -8.28 -30.78
C THR A 292 18.74 -9.57 -30.99
N GLY A 293 18.33 -10.23 -29.89
CA GLY A 293 17.30 -11.23 -29.90
C GLY A 293 15.99 -10.60 -30.36
N SER A 294 15.71 -10.82 -31.63
CA SER A 294 14.52 -10.37 -32.35
C SER A 294 13.29 -10.37 -31.45
N LEU A 295 12.74 -9.19 -31.16
CA LEU A 295 11.38 -9.02 -30.68
C LEU A 295 10.35 -9.13 -31.83
N ALA A 296 10.75 -9.78 -32.94
CA ALA A 296 9.84 -10.14 -34.01
C ALA A 296 8.81 -11.15 -33.47
N GLY A 297 7.63 -10.65 -33.14
CA GLY A 297 6.54 -11.44 -32.60
C GLY A 297 6.02 -10.98 -31.22
N TRP A 298 6.64 -9.93 -30.60
CA TRP A 298 6.07 -9.40 -29.37
C TRP A 298 4.91 -8.44 -29.69
N THR A 299 3.70 -8.97 -29.67
CA THR A 299 2.46 -8.19 -29.57
C THR A 299 2.16 -8.01 -28.09
N GLY A 300 2.61 -6.90 -27.47
CA GLY A 300 2.23 -6.57 -26.10
C GLY A 300 0.71 -6.43 -25.97
N PRO A 301 0.12 -6.68 -24.81
CA PRO A 301 -1.28 -6.40 -24.56
C PRO A 301 -1.48 -4.86 -24.49
N GLY A 302 -1.47 -4.23 -25.63
CA GLY A 302 -1.52 -2.76 -25.76
C GLY A 302 -1.31 -2.29 -27.19
N ASP A 303 -1.07 -3.17 -28.13
CA ASP A 303 -1.36 -2.88 -29.54
C ASP A 303 -2.88 -2.85 -29.72
N LEU A 304 -3.53 -1.88 -29.05
CA LEU A 304 -4.70 -1.28 -29.68
C LEU A 304 -4.21 -0.87 -31.07
N PRO A 305 -4.89 -1.32 -32.17
CA PRO A 305 -4.54 -0.84 -33.47
C PRO A 305 -4.49 0.70 -33.33
N LEU A 306 -3.30 1.25 -33.53
CA LEU A 306 -3.22 2.67 -33.80
C LEU A 306 -4.25 2.83 -34.90
N ILE A 307 -5.33 3.54 -34.60
CA ILE A 307 -6.25 3.99 -35.63
C ILE A 307 -5.31 4.73 -36.56
N ASP A 308 -4.96 4.08 -37.65
CA ASP A 308 -4.21 4.69 -38.71
C ASP A 308 -5.00 5.94 -39.06
N SER A 309 -4.51 7.06 -38.55
CA SER A 309 -5.12 8.36 -38.79
C SER A 309 -4.81 8.83 -40.19
N ASP A 310 -5.06 8.00 -41.18
CA ASP A 310 -5.45 8.48 -42.49
C ASP A 310 -6.81 9.12 -42.30
N LEU A 311 -6.77 10.35 -41.78
CA LEU A 311 -7.90 11.28 -41.79
C LEU A 311 -8.27 11.52 -43.24
N THR A 312 -8.96 10.56 -43.86
CA THR A 312 -9.64 10.80 -45.12
C THR A 312 -10.70 11.88 -44.86
N LEU A 313 -10.84 12.81 -45.78
CA LEU A 313 -11.87 13.87 -45.69
C LEU A 313 -13.26 13.31 -45.35
N ALA A 314 -13.54 12.08 -45.74
CA ALA A 314 -14.79 11.35 -45.40
C ALA A 314 -14.87 10.98 -43.93
N GLY A 315 -13.77 10.59 -43.28
CA GLY A 315 -13.74 10.28 -41.85
C GLY A 315 -13.90 11.53 -40.97
N ALA A 316 -13.28 12.64 -41.38
CA ALA A 316 -13.43 13.92 -40.70
C ALA A 316 -14.88 14.49 -40.80
N ALA A 317 -15.50 14.34 -41.95
CA ALA A 317 -16.90 14.72 -42.14
C ALA A 317 -17.89 13.86 -41.32
N GLY A 318 -17.60 12.56 -41.17
CA GLY A 318 -18.37 11.64 -40.32
C GLY A 318 -18.27 11.98 -38.83
N ALA A 319 -17.06 12.29 -38.34
CA ALA A 319 -16.82 12.71 -36.97
C ALA A 319 -17.50 14.04 -36.61
N LEU A 320 -17.46 15.02 -37.53
CA LEU A 320 -18.17 16.28 -37.40
C LEU A 320 -19.69 16.09 -37.38
N GLY A 321 -20.23 15.20 -38.23
CA GLY A 321 -21.64 14.85 -38.26
C GLY A 321 -22.16 14.24 -36.95
N LEU A 322 -21.37 13.29 -36.37
CA LEU A 322 -21.70 12.70 -35.07
C LEU A 322 -21.60 13.70 -33.91
N ALA A 323 -20.63 14.60 -33.92
CA ALA A 323 -20.52 15.65 -32.91
C ALA A 323 -21.69 16.64 -32.96
N LEU A 324 -22.13 17.02 -34.16
CA LEU A 324 -23.33 17.88 -34.35
C LEU A 324 -24.61 17.20 -33.91
N LEU A 325 -24.80 15.91 -34.23
CA LEU A 325 -25.93 15.12 -33.78
C LEU A 325 -25.97 14.97 -32.25
N GLY A 326 -24.82 14.70 -31.63
CA GLY A 326 -24.69 14.61 -30.16
C GLY A 326 -25.00 15.93 -29.47
N GLY A 327 -24.52 17.04 -30.02
CA GLY A 327 -24.84 18.39 -29.52
C GLY A 327 -26.32 18.76 -29.66
N LEU A 328 -26.99 18.32 -30.74
CA LEU A 328 -28.43 18.56 -30.95
C LEU A 328 -29.28 17.77 -29.96
N ILE A 329 -28.92 16.53 -29.66
CA ILE A 329 -29.64 15.69 -28.70
C ILE A 329 -29.52 16.26 -27.27
N LEU A 330 -28.36 16.78 -26.89
CA LEU A 330 -28.14 17.40 -25.57
C LEU A 330 -28.92 18.73 -25.41
N ASN A 331 -29.16 19.47 -26.48
CA ASN A 331 -29.94 20.71 -26.45
C ASN A 331 -31.50 20.50 -26.54
N LEU A 332 -31.94 19.29 -26.87
CA LEU A 332 -33.39 18.97 -26.98
C LEU A 332 -33.95 18.27 -25.73
N MET A 333 -33.15 18.02 -24.69
CA MET A 333 -33.66 17.58 -23.40
C MET A 333 -34.06 18.79 -22.56
N PRO A 334 -35.39 19.06 -22.40
CA PRO A 334 -35.81 20.06 -21.44
C PRO A 334 -35.52 19.61 -20.03
N CYS A 335 -35.00 20.52 -19.21
CA CYS A 335 -34.80 20.33 -17.76
C CYS A 335 -36.13 20.11 -17.06
#